data_00050d95ab87379c07012ede2bbb0b6b
#
_entry.id   00050d95ab87379c07012ede2bbb0b6b
#
_cell.length_a   1.000
_cell.length_b   1.000
_cell.length_c   1.000
_cell.angle_alpha   90.00
_cell.angle_beta   90.00
_cell.angle_gamma   90.00
#
_symmetry.space_group_name_H-M   'P 1'
#
loop_
_entity.id
_entity.type
_entity.pdbx_description
1 polymer ?
#
loop_
_entity_poly.entity_id
_entity_poly.type
_entity_poly.pdbx_seq_one_letter_code
_entity_poly.pdbx_strand_id
1 'polypeptide(L)'
;MSLVFPAIIFRLDSYLVALETCQKLHLNIRPDLALEALTKDSDNTEEHRDEQIHFQRGMGKNYERLEFIGDCFLKMATSISLFAQNPDNDEFEYHVKRMLLICNKNLFNTATKLRLYEYIRSQSFSR
;
A
#
# COMPACT_ATOMS: atom_id res chain seq x y z
N MET A 1 -10.12 24.82 -18.75
CA MET A 1 -10.29 25.37 -17.39
C MET A 1 -11.13 24.47 -16.47
N SER A 2 -12.15 23.81 -16.98
CA SER A 2 -13.08 22.99 -16.16
C SER A 2 -12.47 21.73 -15.50
N LEU A 3 -11.30 21.23 -15.97
CA LEU A 3 -10.68 19.99 -15.45
C LEU A 3 -9.57 20.23 -14.41
N VAL A 4 -9.02 21.45 -14.31
CA VAL A 4 -7.89 21.75 -13.41
C VAL A 4 -8.32 21.73 -11.95
N PHE A 5 -9.42 22.39 -11.63
CA PHE A 5 -9.91 22.46 -10.25
C PHE A 5 -10.37 21.10 -9.69
N PRO A 6 -11.20 20.31 -10.43
CA PRO A 6 -11.55 18.96 -10.00
C PRO A 6 -10.33 18.04 -9.83
N ALA A 7 -9.32 18.12 -10.71
CA ALA A 7 -8.10 17.34 -10.60
C ALA A 7 -7.29 17.69 -9.34
N ILE A 8 -7.19 18.97 -8.99
CA ILE A 8 -6.53 19.42 -7.76
C ILE A 8 -7.27 18.89 -6.53
N ILE A 9 -8.58 19.01 -6.48
CA ILE A 9 -9.41 18.51 -5.38
C ILE A 9 -9.26 17.00 -5.22
N PHE A 10 -9.32 16.25 -6.32
CA PHE A 10 -9.11 14.81 -6.32
C PHE A 10 -7.75 14.40 -5.75
N ARG A 11 -6.69 15.10 -6.13
CA ARG A 11 -5.34 14.85 -5.63
C ARG A 11 -5.20 15.20 -4.15
N LEU A 12 -5.75 16.34 -3.71
CA LEU A 12 -5.76 16.74 -2.30
C LEU A 12 -6.52 15.72 -1.45
N ASP A 13 -7.69 15.28 -1.90
CA ASP A 13 -8.48 14.25 -1.22
C ASP A 13 -7.68 12.95 -1.09
N SER A 14 -6.98 12.52 -2.13
CA SER A 14 -6.14 11.33 -2.13
C SER A 14 -5.00 11.41 -1.11
N TYR A 15 -4.34 12.57 -0.98
CA TYR A 15 -3.32 12.79 0.04
C TYR A 15 -3.91 12.82 1.45
N LEU A 16 -5.08 13.42 1.64
CA LEU A 16 -5.77 13.44 2.94
C LEU A 16 -6.13 12.03 3.40
N VAL A 17 -6.64 11.19 2.51
CA VAL A 17 -6.93 9.77 2.78
C VAL A 17 -5.65 9.02 3.15
N ALA A 18 -4.54 9.25 2.45
CA ALA A 18 -3.27 8.63 2.76
C ALA A 18 -2.74 9.05 4.14
N LEU A 19 -2.84 10.34 4.48
CA LEU A 19 -2.47 10.86 5.80
C LEU A 19 -3.35 10.29 6.92
N GLU A 20 -4.65 10.19 6.69
CA GLU A 20 -5.59 9.58 7.64
C GLU A 20 -5.26 8.11 7.90
N THR A 21 -4.89 7.35 6.87
CA THR A 21 -4.42 5.97 7.01
C THR A 21 -3.15 5.89 7.87
N CYS A 22 -2.18 6.76 7.63
CA CYS A 22 -0.96 6.83 8.44
C CYS A 22 -1.27 7.14 9.91
N GLN A 23 -2.18 8.06 10.19
CA GLN A 23 -2.61 8.38 11.55
C GLN A 23 -3.29 7.18 12.21
N LYS A 24 -4.18 6.50 11.51
CA LYS A 24 -4.88 5.30 11.99
C LYS A 24 -3.92 4.18 12.36
N LEU A 25 -2.86 4.00 11.59
CA LEU A 25 -1.85 2.96 11.81
C LEU A 25 -0.69 3.43 12.70
N HIS A 26 -0.72 4.67 13.19
CA HIS A 26 0.37 5.28 13.96
C HIS A 26 1.73 5.23 13.25
N LEU A 27 1.73 5.45 11.93
CA LEU A 27 2.91 5.44 11.10
C LEU A 27 3.33 6.86 10.72
N ASN A 28 4.63 7.12 10.79
CA ASN A 28 5.22 8.37 10.30
C ASN A 28 5.90 8.12 8.95
N ILE A 29 5.12 8.21 7.90
CA ILE A 29 5.56 7.95 6.52
C ILE A 29 5.35 9.20 5.69
N ARG A 30 6.25 9.46 4.74
CA ARG A 30 6.08 10.55 3.77
C ARG A 30 4.75 10.38 3.02
N PRO A 31 3.97 11.47 2.86
CA PRO A 31 2.65 11.40 2.22
C PRO A 31 2.66 10.85 0.80
N ASP A 32 3.72 11.12 0.02
CA ASP A 32 3.86 10.62 -1.35
C ASP A 32 4.04 9.10 -1.41
N LEU A 33 4.82 8.53 -0.48
CA LEU A 33 4.98 7.08 -0.37
C LEU A 33 3.73 6.40 0.18
N ALA A 34 3.05 7.01 1.13
CA ALA A 34 1.78 6.51 1.64
C ALA A 34 0.71 6.46 0.53
N LEU A 35 0.63 7.49 -0.29
CA LEU A 35 -0.27 7.54 -1.43
C LEU A 35 0.06 6.46 -2.47
N GLU A 36 1.35 6.27 -2.79
CA GLU A 36 1.81 5.21 -3.70
C GLU A 36 1.42 3.82 -3.19
N ALA A 37 1.63 3.54 -1.90
CA ALA A 37 1.28 2.26 -1.27
C ALA A 37 -0.22 1.96 -1.29
N LEU A 38 -1.07 2.98 -1.29
CA LEU A 38 -2.53 2.85 -1.28
C LEU A 38 -3.16 2.94 -2.67
N THR A 39 -2.38 3.07 -3.73
CA THR A 39 -2.87 3.19 -5.11
C THR A 39 -2.75 1.86 -5.84
N LYS A 40 -3.87 1.36 -6.34
CA LYS A 40 -3.94 0.11 -7.10
C LYS A 40 -3.47 0.29 -8.54
N ASP A 41 -2.90 -0.76 -9.13
CA ASP A 41 -2.39 -0.79 -10.51
C ASP A 41 -3.43 -0.44 -11.58
N SER A 42 -4.69 -0.76 -11.36
CA SER A 42 -5.78 -0.43 -12.30
C SER A 42 -5.90 1.06 -12.65
N ASP A 43 -5.27 1.94 -11.88
CA ASP A 43 -5.21 3.37 -12.18
C ASP A 43 -4.13 3.74 -13.22
N ASN A 44 -3.32 2.77 -13.65
CA ASN A 44 -2.16 2.96 -14.53
C ASN A 44 -2.26 2.23 -15.87
N THR A 45 -3.45 1.99 -16.40
CA THR A 45 -3.60 1.33 -17.69
C THR A 45 -2.89 2.11 -18.80
N GLU A 46 -2.13 1.40 -19.64
CA GLU A 46 -1.35 1.98 -20.75
C GLU A 46 -2.18 2.81 -21.73
N GLU A 47 -3.47 2.51 -21.84
CA GLU A 47 -4.44 3.24 -22.67
C GLU A 47 -4.63 4.71 -22.27
N HIS A 48 -4.25 5.08 -21.04
CA HIS A 48 -4.38 6.47 -20.57
C HIS A 48 -3.03 7.21 -20.45
N ARG A 49 -1.90 6.59 -20.84
CA ARG A 49 -0.58 7.22 -20.72
C ARG A 49 -0.44 8.49 -21.58
N ASP A 50 -1.02 8.50 -22.75
CA ASP A 50 -0.91 9.62 -23.71
C ASP A 50 -1.84 10.79 -23.36
N GLU A 51 -2.84 10.55 -22.53
CA GLU A 51 -3.83 11.54 -22.09
C GLU A 51 -3.58 12.12 -20.70
N GLN A 52 -2.55 11.61 -20.00
CA GLN A 52 -2.24 12.06 -18.64
C GLN A 52 -1.68 13.49 -18.67
N ILE A 53 -2.46 14.42 -18.17
CA ILE A 53 -2.01 15.76 -17.86
C ILE A 53 -0.83 15.65 -16.87
N HIS A 54 0.20 16.49 -17.04
CA HIS A 54 1.40 16.49 -16.19
C HIS A 54 1.12 16.50 -14.67
N PHE A 55 -0.05 16.95 -14.25
CA PHE A 55 -0.54 16.89 -12.87
C PHE A 55 -0.76 15.46 -12.35
N GLN A 56 -0.93 14.49 -13.24
CA GLN A 56 -1.20 13.10 -12.87
C GLN A 56 0.07 12.26 -12.80
N ARG A 57 1.23 12.77 -13.20
CA ARG A 57 2.51 12.03 -13.12
C ARG A 57 2.83 11.57 -11.70
N GLY A 58 2.44 12.34 -10.68
CA GLY A 58 2.60 11.92 -9.29
C GLY A 58 1.51 10.97 -8.78
N MET A 59 0.44 10.76 -9.56
CA MET A 59 -0.65 9.83 -9.28
C MET A 59 -0.51 8.52 -10.04
N GLY A 60 0.38 8.46 -11.03
CA GLY A 60 0.64 7.29 -11.84
C GLY A 60 1.49 6.21 -11.18
N LYS A 61 2.02 6.43 -9.99
CA LYS A 61 2.73 5.42 -9.22
C LYS A 61 1.74 4.57 -8.43
N ASN A 62 1.86 3.26 -8.57
CA ASN A 62 1.08 2.29 -7.83
C ASN A 62 1.95 1.56 -6.78
N TYR A 63 1.35 0.65 -6.02
CA TYR A 63 2.00 -0.05 -4.93
C TYR A 63 3.02 -1.12 -5.36
N GLU A 64 3.07 -1.56 -6.63
CA GLU A 64 3.83 -2.75 -7.05
C GLU A 64 5.30 -2.77 -6.62
N ARG A 65 6.04 -1.67 -6.85
CA ARG A 65 7.43 -1.62 -6.44
C ARG A 65 7.62 -1.61 -4.92
N LEU A 66 6.69 -0.99 -4.19
CA LEU A 66 6.70 -0.98 -2.72
C LEU A 66 6.28 -2.33 -2.16
N GLU A 67 5.37 -3.04 -2.83
CA GLU A 67 5.00 -4.40 -2.51
C GLU A 67 6.21 -5.34 -2.57
N PHE A 68 7.02 -5.25 -3.62
CA PHE A 68 8.23 -6.06 -3.75
C PHE A 68 9.18 -5.90 -2.56
N ILE A 69 9.52 -4.66 -2.21
CA ILE A 69 10.43 -4.43 -1.07
C ILE A 69 9.75 -4.70 0.27
N GLY A 70 8.45 -4.43 0.36
CA GLY A 70 7.64 -4.73 1.54
C GLY A 70 7.56 -6.21 1.85
N ASP A 71 7.44 -7.06 0.84
CA ASP A 71 7.47 -8.52 1.00
C ASP A 71 8.81 -9.00 1.57
N CYS A 72 9.92 -8.49 1.06
CA CYS A 72 11.25 -8.79 1.59
C CYS A 72 11.40 -8.34 3.05
N PHE A 73 10.95 -7.13 3.36
CA PHE A 73 10.98 -6.61 4.73
C PHE A 73 10.13 -7.46 5.67
N LEU A 74 8.92 -7.80 5.26
CA LEU A 74 7.98 -8.58 6.06
C LEU A 74 8.55 -9.98 6.39
N LYS A 75 9.16 -10.64 5.42
CA LYS A 75 9.85 -11.92 5.61
C LYS A 75 11.00 -11.80 6.60
N MET A 76 11.84 -10.80 6.47
CA MET A 76 12.98 -10.59 7.37
C MET A 76 12.53 -10.23 8.78
N ALA A 77 11.64 -9.26 8.94
CA ALA A 77 11.18 -8.81 10.25
C ALA A 77 10.46 -9.92 11.02
N THR A 78 9.61 -10.69 10.33
CA THR A 78 8.91 -11.82 10.92
C THR A 78 9.88 -12.92 11.35
N SER A 79 10.90 -13.22 10.54
CA SER A 79 11.93 -14.21 10.88
C SER A 79 12.70 -13.82 12.12
N ILE A 80 13.14 -12.56 12.22
CA ILE A 80 13.85 -12.03 13.40
C ILE A 80 12.96 -12.10 14.64
N SER A 81 11.70 -11.69 14.52
CA SER A 81 10.75 -11.70 15.63
C SER A 81 10.50 -13.12 16.15
N LEU A 82 10.27 -14.08 15.24
CA LEU A 82 10.05 -15.49 15.62
C LEU A 82 11.29 -16.09 16.30
N PHE A 83 12.47 -15.82 15.75
CA PHE A 83 13.72 -16.30 16.33
C PHE A 83 13.95 -15.74 17.75
N ALA A 84 13.69 -14.44 17.94
CA ALA A 84 13.83 -13.79 19.24
C ALA A 84 12.84 -14.30 20.29
N GLN A 85 11.60 -14.61 19.88
CA GLN A 85 10.57 -15.10 20.78
C GLN A 85 10.69 -16.57 21.13
N ASN A 86 11.21 -17.40 20.23
CA ASN A 86 11.28 -18.85 20.35
C ASN A 86 12.64 -19.37 19.86
N PRO A 87 13.73 -19.11 20.59
CA PRO A 87 15.09 -19.39 20.09
C PRO A 87 15.39 -20.88 19.92
N ASP A 88 14.61 -21.75 20.55
CA ASP A 88 14.84 -23.21 20.56
C ASP A 88 14.02 -23.95 19.51
N ASN A 89 13.25 -23.25 18.67
CA ASN A 89 12.50 -23.87 17.58
C ASN A 89 13.44 -24.37 16.49
N ASP A 90 13.04 -25.43 15.79
CA ASP A 90 13.74 -25.91 14.60
C ASP A 90 13.39 -25.07 13.34
N GLU A 91 14.13 -25.30 12.26
CA GLU A 91 13.95 -24.60 10.99
C GLU A 91 12.53 -24.77 10.43
N PHE A 92 11.98 -25.98 10.52
CA PHE A 92 10.64 -26.26 10.00
C PHE A 92 9.56 -25.49 10.76
N GLU A 93 9.66 -25.44 12.08
CA GLU A 93 8.72 -24.65 12.90
C GLU A 93 8.78 -23.15 12.58
N TYR A 94 9.97 -22.58 12.37
CA TYR A 94 10.11 -21.19 11.93
C TYR A 94 9.46 -20.97 10.57
N HIS A 95 9.67 -21.87 9.61
CA HIS A 95 9.07 -21.79 8.29
C HIS A 95 7.54 -21.81 8.35
N VAL A 96 6.96 -22.74 9.09
CA VAL A 96 5.49 -22.87 9.23
C VAL A 96 4.91 -21.64 9.90
N LYS A 97 5.47 -21.21 11.02
CA LYS A 97 4.99 -20.02 11.75
C LYS A 97 5.07 -18.75 10.89
N ARG A 98 6.20 -18.55 10.21
CA ARG A 98 6.35 -17.41 9.31
C ARG A 98 5.34 -17.46 8.17
N MET A 99 5.17 -18.59 7.50
CA MET A 99 4.21 -18.75 6.42
C MET A 99 2.79 -18.40 6.86
N LEU A 100 2.37 -18.84 8.04
CA LEU A 100 1.05 -18.54 8.57
C LEU A 100 0.85 -17.04 8.85
N LEU A 101 1.90 -16.36 9.31
CA LEU A 101 1.84 -14.93 9.62
C LEU A 101 1.78 -14.04 8.38
N ILE A 102 2.56 -14.37 7.34
CA ILE A 102 2.72 -13.51 6.16
C ILE A 102 1.95 -13.99 4.92
N CYS A 103 1.18 -15.06 5.02
CA CYS A 103 0.36 -15.51 3.88
C CYS A 103 -0.73 -14.46 3.55
N ASN A 104 -1.10 -14.40 2.27
CA ASN A 104 -2.08 -13.46 1.77
C ASN A 104 -3.41 -13.52 2.53
N LYS A 105 -3.83 -14.71 2.95
CA LYS A 105 -5.07 -14.89 3.73
C LYS A 105 -5.01 -14.15 5.08
N ASN A 106 -3.90 -14.27 5.80
CA ASN A 106 -3.73 -13.60 7.09
C ASN A 106 -3.58 -12.09 6.93
N LEU A 107 -2.82 -11.65 5.93
CA LEU A 107 -2.68 -10.23 5.60
C LEU A 107 -4.03 -9.61 5.21
N PHE A 108 -4.81 -10.30 4.39
CA PHE A 108 -6.16 -9.89 4.02
C PHE A 108 -7.09 -9.78 5.25
N ASN A 109 -7.09 -10.78 6.12
CA ASN A 109 -7.90 -10.75 7.34
C ASN A 109 -7.49 -9.59 8.25
N THR A 110 -6.20 -9.32 8.39
CA THR A 110 -5.69 -8.20 9.18
C THR A 110 -6.09 -6.86 8.57
N ALA A 111 -5.95 -6.72 7.25
CA ALA A 111 -6.38 -5.52 6.53
C ALA A 111 -7.90 -5.29 6.67
N THR A 112 -8.70 -6.35 6.64
CA THR A 112 -10.14 -6.28 6.85
C THR A 112 -10.50 -5.83 8.25
N LYS A 113 -9.85 -6.37 9.29
CA LYS A 113 -10.03 -5.93 10.68
C LYS A 113 -9.68 -4.46 10.88
N LEU A 114 -8.64 -3.99 10.22
CA LEU A 114 -8.21 -2.60 10.25
C LEU A 114 -9.01 -1.70 9.30
N ARG A 115 -9.92 -2.27 8.50
CA ARG A 115 -10.73 -1.56 7.49
C ARG A 115 -9.88 -0.77 6.49
N LEU A 116 -8.71 -1.29 6.11
CA LEU A 116 -7.79 -0.64 5.16
C LEU A 116 -8.36 -0.54 3.76
N TYR A 117 -9.33 -1.39 3.40
CA TYR A 117 -10.01 -1.36 2.10
C TYR A 117 -10.74 -0.03 1.83
N GLU A 118 -11.11 0.71 2.88
CA GLU A 118 -11.74 2.04 2.75
C GLU A 118 -10.77 3.12 2.26
N TYR A 119 -9.47 2.89 2.38
CA TYR A 119 -8.41 3.85 2.04
C TYR A 119 -7.67 3.51 0.75
N ILE A 120 -7.94 2.34 0.15
CA ILE A 120 -7.28 1.90 -1.08
C ILE A 120 -7.95 2.58 -2.27
N ARG A 121 -7.15 3.23 -3.09
CA ARG A 121 -7.58 3.85 -4.33
C ARG A 121 -7.62 2.82 -5.45
N SER A 122 -8.80 2.62 -6.03
CA SER A 122 -9.05 1.67 -7.11
C SER A 122 -9.68 2.29 -8.35
N GLN A 123 -9.96 3.60 -8.31
CA GLN A 123 -10.58 4.34 -9.41
C GLN A 123 -9.68 5.46 -9.89
N SER A 124 -9.49 5.53 -11.20
CA SER A 124 -8.84 6.66 -11.85
C SER A 124 -9.74 7.90 -11.80
N PHE A 125 -9.12 9.08 -11.91
CA PHE A 125 -9.85 10.31 -12.10
C PHE A 125 -10.60 10.25 -13.44
N SER A 126 -11.93 10.17 -13.37
CA SER A 126 -12.78 10.25 -14.56
C SER A 126 -13.00 11.71 -14.95
N ARG A 127 -12.80 12.01 -16.22
CA ARG A 127 -13.04 13.34 -16.82
C ARG A 127 -14.52 13.63 -16.95
#